data_f342b073b83a12f8a6c00247d229d749
#
_entry.id   f342b073b83a12f8a6c00247d229d749
#
_cell.length_a   1.000
_cell.length_b   1.000
_cell.length_c   1.000
_cell.angle_alpha   90.00
_cell.angle_beta   90.00
_cell.angle_gamma   90.00
#
_symmetry.space_group_name_H-M   'P 1'
#
loop_
_entity.id
_entity.type
_entity.pdbx_description
1 polymer ?
#
loop_
_entity_poly.entity_id
_entity_poly.type
_entity_poly.pdbx_seq_one_letter_code
_entity_poly.pdbx_strand_id
1 'polypeptide(L)'
;MTVPTTGPTTGPNTGPITVLIVDDHPVVRRGLRVLLEVQDGIEVAGEAGDGATALALAAVLSPDVVLLDLKLPGMDGIAVLTQLKASDSAARVLVLTSATEPASASLALRSGAAGVVYKDVDPDALVRAIRSVHDGHLLLAPEAAGSLVRNGGGWNPVAGLDALTGREREVLAEIAKGRSNREIARALTVSEKTVKAHVSSVLAKLGVQDRTQAALIAVRHERG
;
A
#
# COMPACT_ATOMS: atom_id res chain seq x y z
N MET A 1 1.33 -44.54 -19.79
CA MET A 1 2.26 -43.57 -19.17
C MET A 1 1.54 -42.23 -19.15
N THR A 2 0.95 -41.89 -18.00
CA THR A 2 0.15 -40.69 -17.81
C THR A 2 1.03 -39.65 -17.07
N VAL A 3 1.34 -38.55 -17.73
CA VAL A 3 2.12 -37.45 -17.15
C VAL A 3 1.15 -36.62 -16.30
N PRO A 4 1.42 -36.35 -15.00
CA PRO A 4 0.60 -35.45 -14.22
C PRO A 4 0.94 -34.01 -14.60
N THR A 5 -0.03 -33.27 -15.11
CA THR A 5 0.03 -31.80 -15.31
C THR A 5 -0.07 -31.12 -13.97
N THR A 6 1.06 -30.67 -13.45
CA THR A 6 1.11 -29.83 -12.25
C THR A 6 0.80 -28.38 -12.68
N GLY A 7 -0.44 -27.95 -12.48
CA GLY A 7 -0.82 -26.55 -12.60
C GLY A 7 -0.21 -25.75 -11.44
N PRO A 8 0.07 -24.44 -11.61
CA PRO A 8 0.66 -23.62 -10.55
C PRO A 8 -0.34 -23.44 -9.39
N THR A 9 -0.02 -24.09 -8.27
CA THR A 9 -0.72 -23.90 -7.00
C THR A 9 -0.25 -22.56 -6.42
N THR A 10 -1.00 -21.50 -6.62
CA THR A 10 -0.82 -20.23 -5.89
C THR A 10 -1.35 -20.41 -4.47
N GLY A 11 -0.56 -21.07 -3.63
CA GLY A 11 -0.70 -21.04 -2.17
C GLY A 11 -0.20 -19.70 -1.63
N PRO A 12 -0.55 -19.32 -0.39
CA PRO A 12 0.04 -18.11 0.22
C PRO A 12 1.57 -18.26 0.22
N ASN A 13 2.25 -17.19 -0.20
CA ASN A 13 3.71 -17.12 -0.22
C ASN A 13 4.21 -17.41 1.21
N THR A 14 4.82 -18.58 1.42
CA THR A 14 5.31 -19.04 2.73
C THR A 14 6.75 -18.60 2.99
N GLY A 15 7.33 -17.81 2.07
CA GLY A 15 8.66 -17.22 2.20
C GLY A 15 8.67 -15.97 3.08
N PRO A 16 9.87 -15.44 3.38
CA PRO A 16 10.01 -14.16 4.04
C PRO A 16 9.41 -13.02 3.20
N ILE A 17 8.97 -11.96 3.85
CA ILE A 17 8.53 -10.72 3.19
C ILE A 17 9.78 -10.03 2.62
N THR A 18 9.85 -9.89 1.30
CA THR A 18 10.96 -9.26 0.64
C THR A 18 10.78 -7.74 0.58
N VAL A 19 11.78 -6.99 1.07
CA VAL A 19 11.71 -5.52 1.21
C VAL A 19 12.81 -4.87 0.39
N LEU A 20 12.46 -3.89 -0.46
CA LEU A 20 13.37 -2.97 -1.10
C LEU A 20 13.40 -1.65 -0.31
N ILE A 21 14.58 -1.22 0.14
CA ILE A 21 14.77 0.04 0.87
C ILE A 21 15.22 1.13 -0.10
N VAL A 22 14.49 2.25 -0.12
CA VAL A 22 14.76 3.40 -0.99
C VAL A 22 14.85 4.68 -0.15
N ASP A 23 16.06 5.20 0.06
CA ASP A 23 16.32 6.43 0.82
C ASP A 23 17.66 7.00 0.34
N ASP A 24 17.81 8.29 0.16
CA ASP A 24 19.06 8.91 -0.32
C ASP A 24 20.15 9.00 0.77
N HIS A 25 19.76 8.86 2.05
CA HIS A 25 20.69 8.91 3.18
C HIS A 25 21.29 7.53 3.48
N PRO A 26 22.60 7.31 3.25
CA PRO A 26 23.24 6.00 3.47
C PRO A 26 23.12 5.49 4.91
N VAL A 27 23.13 6.40 5.90
CA VAL A 27 23.03 6.04 7.33
C VAL A 27 21.62 5.50 7.63
N VAL A 28 20.58 6.12 7.07
CA VAL A 28 19.19 5.66 7.23
C VAL A 28 19.01 4.29 6.59
N ARG A 29 19.46 4.11 5.34
CA ARG A 29 19.39 2.80 4.67
C ARG A 29 20.06 1.71 5.49
N ARG A 30 21.31 1.98 5.98
CA ARG A 30 22.05 1.03 6.81
C ARG A 30 21.29 0.69 8.10
N GLY A 31 20.73 1.69 8.77
CA GLY A 31 19.92 1.50 9.98
C GLY A 31 18.69 0.64 9.72
N LEU A 32 17.95 0.94 8.65
CA LEU A 32 16.77 0.16 8.24
C LEU A 32 17.13 -1.28 7.89
N ARG A 33 18.24 -1.50 7.15
CA ARG A 33 18.72 -2.84 6.85
C ARG A 33 18.97 -3.63 8.14
N VAL A 34 19.80 -3.10 9.05
CA VAL A 34 20.12 -3.78 10.33
C VAL A 34 18.87 -4.08 11.13
N LEU A 35 17.92 -3.14 11.17
CA LEU A 35 16.64 -3.32 11.86
C LEU A 35 15.82 -4.48 11.26
N LEU A 36 15.76 -4.57 9.94
CA LEU A 36 14.92 -5.54 9.25
C LEU A 36 15.57 -6.94 9.20
N GLU A 37 16.89 -7.03 9.05
CA GLU A 37 17.61 -8.31 8.98
C GLU A 37 17.54 -9.13 10.28
N VAL A 38 17.26 -8.48 11.43
CA VAL A 38 17.05 -9.19 12.71
C VAL A 38 15.60 -9.64 12.92
N GLN A 39 14.70 -9.33 11.99
CA GLN A 39 13.29 -9.68 12.11
C GLN A 39 12.97 -11.00 11.44
N ASP A 40 12.42 -11.94 12.18
CA ASP A 40 11.95 -13.20 11.62
C ASP A 40 10.92 -12.98 10.51
N GLY A 41 11.14 -13.62 9.35
CA GLY A 41 10.20 -13.57 8.23
C GLY A 41 10.23 -12.27 7.42
N ILE A 42 11.29 -11.45 7.53
CA ILE A 42 11.57 -10.30 6.68
C ILE A 42 12.96 -10.45 6.07
N GLU A 43 13.10 -10.14 4.78
CA GLU A 43 14.35 -10.16 4.04
C GLU A 43 14.55 -8.85 3.27
N VAL A 44 15.71 -8.22 3.38
CA VAL A 44 16.06 -7.06 2.58
C VAL A 44 16.58 -7.50 1.23
N ALA A 45 15.70 -7.45 0.22
CA ALA A 45 16.04 -7.85 -1.16
C ALA A 45 17.03 -6.88 -1.84
N GLY A 46 17.01 -5.60 -1.47
CA GLY A 46 17.90 -4.61 -2.07
C GLY A 46 17.82 -3.24 -1.43
N GLU A 47 18.71 -2.35 -1.86
CA GLU A 47 18.78 -0.95 -1.45
C GLU A 47 18.98 -0.04 -2.66
N ALA A 48 18.33 1.12 -2.67
CA ALA A 48 18.51 2.17 -3.66
C ALA A 48 18.70 3.53 -2.98
N GLY A 49 19.58 4.37 -3.55
CA GLY A 49 19.79 5.74 -3.08
C GLY A 49 19.11 6.80 -3.95
N ASP A 50 18.45 6.39 -5.03
CA ASP A 50 17.78 7.27 -5.99
C ASP A 50 16.59 6.54 -6.66
N GLY A 51 15.74 7.31 -7.30
CA GLY A 51 14.52 6.78 -7.91
C GLY A 51 14.75 5.88 -9.11
N ALA A 52 15.76 6.16 -9.94
CA ALA A 52 16.04 5.36 -11.14
C ALA A 52 16.55 3.97 -10.75
N THR A 53 17.47 3.91 -9.79
CA THR A 53 17.96 2.65 -9.20
C THR A 53 16.82 1.87 -8.53
N ALA A 54 15.92 2.56 -7.80
CA ALA A 54 14.77 1.95 -7.15
C ALA A 54 13.83 1.25 -8.16
N LEU A 55 13.51 1.90 -9.27
CA LEU A 55 12.66 1.33 -10.32
C LEU A 55 13.32 0.13 -11.00
N ALA A 56 14.61 0.22 -11.31
CA ALA A 56 15.35 -0.87 -11.91
C ALA A 56 15.40 -2.10 -11.00
N LEU A 57 15.71 -1.90 -9.69
CA LEU A 57 15.74 -2.98 -8.71
C LEU A 57 14.36 -3.57 -8.46
N ALA A 58 13.31 -2.76 -8.37
CA ALA A 58 11.95 -3.26 -8.20
C ALA A 58 11.52 -4.19 -9.35
N ALA A 59 11.89 -3.86 -10.59
CA ALA A 59 11.59 -4.68 -11.76
C ALA A 59 12.31 -6.03 -11.74
N VAL A 60 13.57 -6.07 -11.25
CA VAL A 60 14.39 -7.30 -11.23
C VAL A 60 14.07 -8.16 -10.01
N LEU A 61 13.93 -7.54 -8.83
CA LEU A 61 13.79 -8.24 -7.55
C LEU A 61 12.35 -8.62 -7.24
N SER A 62 11.37 -7.94 -7.85
CA SER A 62 9.94 -8.12 -7.57
C SER A 62 9.62 -8.16 -6.06
N PRO A 63 10.02 -7.14 -5.28
CA PRO A 63 9.84 -7.16 -3.83
C PRO A 63 8.36 -7.13 -3.45
N ASP A 64 8.02 -7.71 -2.29
CA ASP A 64 6.66 -7.64 -1.74
C ASP A 64 6.34 -6.22 -1.23
N VAL A 65 7.32 -5.56 -0.61
CA VAL A 65 7.18 -4.21 -0.06
C VAL A 65 8.33 -3.32 -0.50
N VAL A 66 8.03 -2.09 -0.89
CA VAL A 66 9.02 -1.02 -1.11
C VAL A 66 8.88 0.01 0.00
N LEU A 67 9.93 0.18 0.82
CA LEU A 67 10.05 1.30 1.74
C LEU A 67 10.61 2.49 0.97
N LEU A 68 9.81 3.53 0.77
CA LEU A 68 10.14 4.63 -0.12
C LEU A 68 10.22 5.97 0.61
N ASP A 69 11.40 6.58 0.64
CA ASP A 69 11.50 8.01 0.96
C ASP A 69 10.96 8.85 -0.20
N LEU A 70 10.27 9.93 0.13
CA LEU A 70 9.79 10.88 -0.87
C LEU A 70 10.89 11.85 -1.34
N LYS A 71 11.90 12.11 -0.52
CA LYS A 71 13.01 12.99 -0.87
C LYS A 71 14.15 12.19 -1.48
N LEU A 72 14.16 12.12 -2.80
CA LEU A 72 15.20 11.44 -3.55
C LEU A 72 15.88 12.41 -4.53
N PRO A 73 17.19 12.25 -4.78
CA PRO A 73 17.89 13.06 -5.78
C PRO A 73 17.42 12.67 -7.20
N GLY A 74 17.30 13.66 -8.07
CA GLY A 74 16.99 13.51 -9.49
C GLY A 74 15.54 13.16 -9.80
N MET A 75 14.89 12.27 -9.07
CA MET A 75 13.49 11.88 -9.28
C MET A 75 12.74 11.93 -7.95
N ASP A 76 11.65 12.70 -7.89
CA ASP A 76 10.76 12.77 -6.74
C ASP A 76 10.17 11.39 -6.39
N GLY A 77 10.11 11.05 -5.11
CA GLY A 77 9.54 9.79 -4.63
C GLY A 77 8.07 9.58 -5.03
N ILE A 78 7.29 10.65 -5.21
CA ILE A 78 5.93 10.55 -5.79
C ILE A 78 5.98 10.07 -7.24
N ALA A 79 6.95 10.51 -8.03
CA ALA A 79 7.13 10.03 -9.40
C ALA A 79 7.54 8.55 -9.42
N VAL A 80 8.44 8.13 -8.50
CA VAL A 80 8.80 6.71 -8.31
C VAL A 80 7.57 5.88 -7.95
N LEU A 81 6.78 6.31 -6.96
CA LEU A 81 5.53 5.65 -6.56
C LEU A 81 4.56 5.49 -7.72
N THR A 82 4.36 6.56 -8.51
CA THR A 82 3.46 6.55 -9.67
C THR A 82 3.93 5.56 -10.73
N GLN A 83 5.24 5.49 -11.01
CA GLN A 83 5.80 4.55 -11.98
C GLN A 83 5.72 3.10 -11.49
N LEU A 84 5.98 2.83 -10.19
CA LEU A 84 5.78 1.50 -9.60
C LEU A 84 4.33 1.04 -9.71
N LYS A 85 3.38 1.95 -9.57
CA LYS A 85 1.95 1.64 -9.72
C LYS A 85 1.52 1.45 -11.17
N ALA A 86 2.14 2.13 -12.11
CA ALA A 86 1.86 1.99 -13.54
C ALA A 86 2.49 0.72 -14.15
N SER A 87 3.50 0.16 -13.51
CA SER A 87 4.07 -1.14 -13.86
C SER A 87 3.19 -2.27 -13.30
N ASP A 88 3.27 -3.47 -13.91
CA ASP A 88 2.59 -4.67 -13.40
C ASP A 88 3.18 -5.19 -12.06
N SER A 89 3.89 -4.34 -11.31
CA SER A 89 4.49 -4.70 -10.03
C SER A 89 3.41 -4.93 -8.98
N ALA A 90 3.45 -6.11 -8.36
CA ALA A 90 2.62 -6.43 -7.20
C ALA A 90 3.11 -5.75 -5.90
N ALA A 91 4.26 -5.08 -5.94
CA ALA A 91 4.89 -4.45 -4.78
C ALA A 91 3.97 -3.42 -4.11
N ARG A 92 3.89 -3.49 -2.81
CA ARG A 92 3.17 -2.52 -1.99
C ARG A 92 4.13 -1.44 -1.51
N VAL A 93 3.81 -0.18 -1.76
CA VAL A 93 4.69 0.92 -1.37
C VAL A 93 4.28 1.46 -0.02
N LEU A 94 5.18 1.35 0.96
CA LEU A 94 5.09 1.99 2.27
C LEU A 94 6.02 3.22 2.25
N VAL A 95 5.44 4.40 2.32
CA VAL A 95 6.18 5.66 2.24
C VAL A 95 6.75 6.01 3.62
N LEU A 96 8.03 6.37 3.65
CA LEU A 96 8.69 6.97 4.80
C LEU A 96 8.82 8.48 4.58
N THR A 97 8.29 9.30 5.50
CA THR A 97 8.35 10.76 5.39
C THR A 97 8.64 11.41 6.74
N SER A 98 9.05 12.66 6.75
CA SER A 98 9.19 13.39 8.01
C SER A 98 7.84 13.93 8.49
N ALA A 99 7.62 13.97 9.80
CA ALA A 99 6.40 14.47 10.44
C ALA A 99 6.09 15.95 10.09
N THR A 100 7.08 16.69 9.61
CA THR A 100 6.95 18.10 9.21
C THR A 100 6.25 18.30 7.86
N GLU A 101 5.91 17.22 7.13
CA GLU A 101 5.38 17.29 5.76
C GLU A 101 4.03 16.55 5.58
N PRO A 102 2.96 16.94 6.26
CA PRO A 102 1.67 16.26 6.16
C PRO A 102 1.04 16.35 4.75
N ALA A 103 1.41 17.36 3.96
CA ALA A 103 0.95 17.48 2.58
C ALA A 103 1.55 16.38 1.68
N SER A 104 2.82 16.05 1.86
CA SER A 104 3.52 14.98 1.14
C SER A 104 2.93 13.61 1.47
N ALA A 105 2.61 13.35 2.75
CA ALA A 105 1.91 12.13 3.18
C ALA A 105 0.55 11.97 2.49
N SER A 106 -0.23 13.05 2.44
CA SER A 106 -1.54 13.07 1.77
C SER A 106 -1.42 12.84 0.26
N LEU A 107 -0.39 13.43 -0.37
CA LEU A 107 -0.14 13.23 -1.80
C LEU A 107 0.27 11.79 -2.10
N ALA A 108 1.14 11.19 -1.28
CA ALA A 108 1.56 9.80 -1.43
C ALA A 108 0.38 8.82 -1.38
N LEU A 109 -0.53 8.99 -0.42
CA LEU A 109 -1.74 8.17 -0.31
C LEU A 109 -2.65 8.33 -1.54
N ARG A 110 -2.83 9.57 -2.05
CA ARG A 110 -3.58 9.79 -3.29
C ARG A 110 -2.91 9.20 -4.53
N SER A 111 -1.59 9.10 -4.52
CA SER A 111 -0.80 8.47 -5.59
C SER A 111 -0.72 6.94 -5.47
N GLY A 112 -1.42 6.33 -4.50
CA GLY A 112 -1.57 4.89 -4.37
C GLY A 112 -0.57 4.23 -3.42
N ALA A 113 0.07 4.96 -2.50
CA ALA A 113 0.82 4.34 -1.42
C ALA A 113 -0.09 3.43 -0.58
N ALA A 114 0.40 2.24 -0.22
CA ALA A 114 -0.32 1.31 0.65
C ALA A 114 -0.29 1.75 2.12
N GLY A 115 0.59 2.68 2.45
CA GLY A 115 0.65 3.32 3.75
C GLY A 115 1.68 4.43 3.80
N VAL A 116 1.62 5.21 4.87
CA VAL A 116 2.61 6.26 5.20
C VAL A 116 3.01 6.11 6.65
N VAL A 117 4.30 6.15 6.91
CA VAL A 117 4.92 6.10 8.24
C VAL A 117 5.91 7.26 8.36
N TYR A 118 5.99 7.86 9.53
CA TYR A 118 6.98 8.90 9.79
C TYR A 118 8.35 8.29 10.15
N LYS A 119 9.44 8.97 9.75
CA LYS A 119 10.82 8.47 9.97
C LYS A 119 11.22 8.39 11.46
N ASP A 120 10.50 9.06 12.35
CA ASP A 120 10.66 9.03 13.81
C ASP A 120 9.79 7.96 14.50
N VAL A 121 9.16 7.09 13.73
CA VAL A 121 8.35 5.99 14.26
C VAL A 121 9.23 5.00 15.03
N ASP A 122 8.63 4.40 16.08
CA ASP A 122 9.24 3.30 16.80
C ASP A 122 9.61 2.13 15.86
N PRO A 123 10.81 1.51 15.98
CA PRO A 123 11.27 0.42 15.14
C PRO A 123 10.28 -0.75 15.03
N ASP A 124 9.69 -1.17 16.15
CA ASP A 124 8.71 -2.26 16.14
C ASP A 124 7.41 -1.86 15.43
N ALA A 125 7.04 -0.57 15.48
CA ALA A 125 5.89 -0.06 14.74
C ALA A 125 6.14 -0.06 13.23
N LEU A 126 7.36 0.24 12.76
CA LEU A 126 7.74 0.12 11.36
C LEU A 126 7.64 -1.34 10.87
N VAL A 127 8.14 -2.29 11.67
CA VAL A 127 8.05 -3.73 11.34
C VAL A 127 6.59 -4.18 11.25
N ARG A 128 5.75 -3.76 12.21
CA ARG A 128 4.29 -4.03 12.15
C ARG A 128 3.66 -3.40 10.91
N ALA A 129 4.09 -2.20 10.52
CA ALA A 129 3.62 -1.49 9.32
C ALA A 129 3.95 -2.27 8.04
N ILE A 130 5.17 -2.79 7.90
CA ILE A 130 5.60 -3.61 6.76
C ILE A 130 4.72 -4.86 6.65
N ARG A 131 4.54 -5.60 7.74
CA ARG A 131 3.71 -6.82 7.77
C ARG A 131 2.24 -6.50 7.42
N SER A 132 1.72 -5.44 8.00
CA SER A 132 0.35 -4.98 7.76
C SER A 132 0.11 -4.61 6.29
N VAL A 133 1.03 -3.86 5.69
CA VAL A 133 0.98 -3.50 4.27
C VAL A 133 1.10 -4.74 3.39
N HIS A 134 2.03 -5.67 3.70
CA HIS A 134 2.17 -6.94 2.99
C HIS A 134 0.86 -7.76 3.03
N ASP A 135 0.15 -7.80 4.16
CA ASP A 135 -1.13 -8.50 4.32
C ASP A 135 -2.31 -7.79 3.62
N GLY A 136 -2.07 -6.62 3.06
CA GLY A 136 -3.08 -5.86 2.30
C GLY A 136 -3.87 -4.87 3.10
N HIS A 137 -3.47 -4.56 4.32
CA HIS A 137 -4.05 -3.48 5.10
C HIS A 137 -3.59 -2.12 4.57
N LEU A 138 -4.47 -1.13 4.68
CA LEU A 138 -4.12 0.27 4.45
C LEU A 138 -3.64 0.88 5.77
N LEU A 139 -2.44 1.46 5.77
CA LEU A 139 -1.91 2.19 6.92
C LEU A 139 -2.07 3.70 6.72
N LEU A 140 -2.94 4.30 7.51
CA LEU A 140 -3.15 5.74 7.56
C LEU A 140 -2.58 6.29 8.87
N ALA A 141 -1.55 7.14 8.78
CA ALA A 141 -1.15 7.95 9.92
C ALA A 141 -2.33 8.90 10.28
N PRO A 142 -2.71 9.05 11.56
CA PRO A 142 -3.87 9.85 11.97
C PRO A 142 -3.86 11.28 11.42
N GLU A 143 -2.69 11.89 11.35
CA GLU A 143 -2.47 13.27 10.85
C GLU A 143 -2.70 13.34 9.32
N ALA A 144 -2.26 12.31 8.58
CA ALA A 144 -2.48 12.21 7.14
C ALA A 144 -3.98 12.04 6.82
N ALA A 145 -4.70 11.24 7.60
CA ALA A 145 -6.15 11.09 7.46
C ALA A 145 -6.89 12.44 7.62
N GLY A 146 -6.51 13.25 8.62
CA GLY A 146 -7.12 14.56 8.84
C GLY A 146 -6.85 15.57 7.71
N SER A 147 -5.67 15.56 7.10
CA SER A 147 -5.32 16.46 5.99
C SER A 147 -5.96 16.06 4.67
N LEU A 148 -6.16 14.77 4.44
CA LEU A 148 -6.89 14.25 3.29
C LEU A 148 -8.35 14.70 3.30
N VAL A 149 -8.96 14.79 4.47
CA VAL A 149 -10.34 15.29 4.63
C VAL A 149 -10.44 16.80 4.30
N ARG A 150 -9.44 17.61 4.66
CA ARG A 150 -9.48 19.07 4.45
C ARG A 150 -9.13 19.54 3.04
N ASN A 151 -8.27 18.86 2.32
CA ASN A 151 -7.67 19.32 1.06
C ASN A 151 -8.32 18.74 -0.21
N GLY A 152 -9.57 18.30 -0.14
CA GLY A 152 -10.29 17.67 -1.24
C GLY A 152 -10.80 18.63 -2.32
N GLY A 153 -9.90 19.36 -2.96
CA GLY A 153 -10.24 20.17 -4.14
C GLY A 153 -10.48 19.33 -5.38
N GLY A 154 -11.67 19.40 -5.96
CA GLY A 154 -11.94 19.04 -7.36
C GLY A 154 -12.44 17.64 -7.68
N TRP A 155 -12.53 16.71 -6.73
CA TRP A 155 -13.07 15.38 -6.97
C TRP A 155 -14.47 15.23 -6.36
N ASN A 156 -15.46 14.88 -7.18
CA ASN A 156 -16.84 14.69 -6.73
C ASN A 156 -17.12 13.17 -6.56
N PRO A 157 -16.94 12.62 -5.36
CA PRO A 157 -17.09 11.18 -5.10
C PRO A 157 -18.55 10.72 -5.00
N VAL A 158 -19.52 11.64 -4.96
CA VAL A 158 -20.92 11.34 -4.65
C VAL A 158 -21.58 10.49 -5.74
N ALA A 159 -21.26 10.75 -7.01
CA ALA A 159 -21.90 10.03 -8.13
C ALA A 159 -21.57 8.52 -8.17
N GLY A 160 -20.39 8.11 -7.67
CA GLY A 160 -19.98 6.71 -7.64
C GLY A 160 -20.57 5.91 -6.47
N LEU A 161 -20.82 6.56 -5.34
CA LEU A 161 -21.37 5.93 -4.14
C LEU A 161 -22.81 5.46 -4.34
N ASP A 162 -23.61 6.22 -5.09
CA ASP A 162 -24.99 5.87 -5.41
C ASP A 162 -25.09 4.64 -6.33
N ALA A 163 -24.06 4.40 -7.15
CA ALA A 163 -23.97 3.26 -8.05
C ALA A 163 -23.59 1.94 -7.34
N LEU A 164 -23.17 1.99 -6.08
CA LEU A 164 -22.80 0.80 -5.32
C LEU A 164 -24.03 0.00 -4.89
N THR A 165 -23.98 -1.32 -5.07
CA THR A 165 -24.93 -2.26 -4.48
C THR A 165 -24.79 -2.29 -2.95
N GLY A 166 -25.78 -2.81 -2.23
CA GLY A 166 -25.69 -2.99 -0.77
C GLY A 166 -24.43 -3.74 -0.34
N ARG A 167 -24.10 -4.82 -1.08
CA ARG A 167 -22.91 -5.64 -0.79
C ARG A 167 -21.60 -4.92 -1.05
N GLU A 168 -21.52 -4.10 -2.08
CA GLU A 168 -20.36 -3.27 -2.38
C GLU A 168 -20.17 -2.15 -1.35
N ARG A 169 -21.25 -1.59 -0.81
CA ARG A 169 -21.20 -0.63 0.31
C ARG A 169 -20.65 -1.27 1.58
N GLU A 170 -21.09 -2.50 1.91
CA GLU A 170 -20.53 -3.25 3.04
C GLU A 170 -19.04 -3.49 2.87
N VAL A 171 -18.60 -3.91 1.66
CA VAL A 171 -17.17 -4.10 1.35
C VAL A 171 -16.42 -2.77 1.46
N LEU A 172 -16.97 -1.67 0.95
CA LEU A 172 -16.36 -0.34 1.04
C LEU A 172 -16.21 0.13 2.50
N ALA A 173 -17.22 -0.10 3.35
CA ALA A 173 -17.14 0.21 4.77
C ALA A 173 -16.02 -0.58 5.49
N GLU A 174 -15.81 -1.83 5.11
CA GLU A 174 -14.72 -2.64 5.65
C GLU A 174 -13.33 -2.20 5.11
N ILE A 175 -13.27 -1.74 3.86
CA ILE A 175 -12.07 -1.10 3.28
C ILE A 175 -11.73 0.18 4.06
N ALA A 176 -12.70 0.99 4.42
CA ALA A 176 -12.52 2.20 5.22
C ALA A 176 -11.91 1.94 6.61
N LYS A 177 -12.21 0.77 7.20
CA LYS A 177 -11.61 0.31 8.46
C LYS A 177 -10.19 -0.25 8.30
N GLY A 178 -9.63 -0.22 7.10
CA GLY A 178 -8.29 -0.71 6.80
C GLY A 178 -8.16 -2.24 6.66
N ARG A 179 -9.26 -3.01 6.70
CA ARG A 179 -9.24 -4.48 6.70
C ARG A 179 -8.73 -5.07 5.40
N SER A 180 -7.92 -6.12 5.47
CA SER A 180 -7.49 -6.94 4.33
C SER A 180 -8.66 -7.71 3.69
N ASN A 181 -8.50 -8.20 2.46
CA ASN A 181 -9.53 -9.00 1.80
C ASN A 181 -9.90 -10.26 2.60
N ARG A 182 -8.94 -10.86 3.31
CA ARG A 182 -9.14 -12.02 4.17
C ARG A 182 -10.01 -11.68 5.39
N GLU A 183 -9.80 -10.53 6.02
CA GLU A 183 -10.60 -10.06 7.15
C GLU A 183 -12.01 -9.65 6.71
N ILE A 184 -12.13 -8.99 5.55
CA ILE A 184 -13.43 -8.67 4.94
C ILE A 184 -14.20 -9.95 4.63
N ALA A 185 -13.52 -10.97 4.08
CA ALA A 185 -14.13 -12.26 3.79
C ALA A 185 -14.71 -12.93 5.05
N ARG A 186 -13.97 -12.88 6.16
CA ARG A 186 -14.43 -13.38 7.47
C ARG A 186 -15.59 -12.55 8.01
N ALA A 187 -15.47 -11.21 8.00
CA ALA A 187 -16.49 -10.30 8.53
C ALA A 187 -17.82 -10.43 7.78
N LEU A 188 -17.76 -10.63 6.47
CA LEU A 188 -18.93 -10.71 5.59
C LEU A 188 -19.38 -12.14 5.26
N THR A 189 -18.69 -13.16 5.82
CA THR A 189 -18.99 -14.59 5.63
C THR A 189 -19.00 -15.01 4.16
N VAL A 190 -18.00 -14.60 3.39
CA VAL A 190 -17.80 -14.94 1.97
C VAL A 190 -16.38 -15.42 1.68
N SER A 191 -16.11 -15.91 0.46
CA SER A 191 -14.76 -16.27 0.06
C SER A 191 -13.90 -15.01 -0.20
N GLU A 192 -12.58 -15.14 0.00
CA GLU A 192 -11.64 -14.05 -0.35
C GLU A 192 -11.69 -13.71 -1.85
N LYS A 193 -11.92 -14.72 -2.70
CA LYS A 193 -12.14 -14.53 -4.14
C LYS A 193 -13.35 -13.64 -4.42
N THR A 194 -14.43 -13.84 -3.69
CA THR A 194 -15.65 -13.01 -3.78
C THR A 194 -15.36 -11.57 -3.35
N VAL A 195 -14.59 -11.39 -2.27
CA VAL A 195 -14.18 -10.04 -1.82
C VAL A 195 -13.33 -9.35 -2.88
N LYS A 196 -12.34 -10.03 -3.47
CA LYS A 196 -11.53 -9.47 -4.57
C LYS A 196 -12.39 -8.97 -5.73
N ALA A 197 -13.40 -9.74 -6.13
CA ALA A 197 -14.34 -9.33 -7.18
C ALA A 197 -15.15 -8.08 -6.79
N HIS A 198 -15.67 -8.03 -5.56
CA HIS A 198 -16.38 -6.85 -5.06
C HIS A 198 -15.47 -5.62 -4.95
N VAL A 199 -14.23 -5.77 -4.47
CA VAL A 199 -13.24 -4.68 -4.43
C VAL A 199 -13.01 -4.12 -5.83
N SER A 200 -12.75 -4.97 -6.84
CA SER A 200 -12.58 -4.52 -8.22
C SER A 200 -13.80 -3.76 -8.75
N SER A 201 -15.01 -4.24 -8.45
CA SER A 201 -16.26 -3.58 -8.85
C SER A 201 -16.43 -2.23 -8.15
N VAL A 202 -16.13 -2.15 -6.85
CA VAL A 202 -16.15 -0.89 -6.07
C VAL A 202 -15.20 0.13 -6.67
N LEU A 203 -13.93 -0.25 -6.96
CA LEU A 203 -12.94 0.64 -7.56
C LEU A 203 -13.41 1.18 -8.90
N ALA A 204 -13.94 0.31 -9.76
CA ALA A 204 -14.46 0.70 -11.08
C ALA A 204 -15.64 1.68 -10.97
N LYS A 205 -16.61 1.41 -10.08
CA LYS A 205 -17.79 2.26 -9.88
C LYS A 205 -17.46 3.61 -9.25
N LEU A 206 -16.49 3.65 -8.33
CA LEU A 206 -16.01 4.89 -7.74
C LEU A 206 -15.06 5.67 -8.68
N GLY A 207 -14.64 5.07 -9.80
CA GLY A 207 -13.69 5.70 -10.72
C GLY A 207 -12.30 5.88 -10.13
N VAL A 208 -11.89 4.97 -9.23
CA VAL A 208 -10.60 5.03 -8.54
C VAL A 208 -9.68 3.90 -8.96
N GLN A 209 -8.37 4.13 -8.88
CA GLN A 209 -7.38 3.19 -9.36
C GLN A 209 -6.99 2.13 -8.30
N ASP A 210 -7.17 2.44 -7.01
CA ASP A 210 -6.77 1.56 -5.92
C ASP A 210 -7.65 1.68 -4.67
N ARG A 211 -7.46 0.70 -3.74
CA ARG A 211 -8.26 0.62 -2.52
C ARG A 211 -8.00 1.78 -1.54
N THR A 212 -6.82 2.43 -1.63
CA THR A 212 -6.49 3.59 -0.80
C THR A 212 -7.42 4.75 -1.13
N GLN A 213 -7.61 5.01 -2.43
CA GLN A 213 -8.54 6.02 -2.91
C GLN A 213 -9.99 5.68 -2.51
N ALA A 214 -10.39 4.40 -2.61
CA ALA A 214 -11.72 3.96 -2.18
C ALA A 214 -11.92 4.17 -0.67
N ALA A 215 -10.93 3.82 0.16
CA ALA A 215 -10.99 4.06 1.61
C ALA A 215 -11.16 5.54 1.95
N LEU A 216 -10.46 6.43 1.25
CA LEU A 216 -10.56 7.88 1.45
C LEU A 216 -11.95 8.43 1.11
N ILE A 217 -12.60 7.91 0.05
CA ILE A 217 -13.98 8.25 -0.28
C ILE A 217 -14.91 7.86 0.85
N ALA A 218 -14.80 6.61 1.33
CA ALA A 218 -15.68 6.09 2.37
C ALA A 218 -15.59 6.89 3.67
N VAL A 219 -14.35 7.17 4.14
CA VAL A 219 -14.11 7.98 5.37
C VAL A 219 -14.69 9.38 5.25
N ARG A 220 -14.65 9.98 4.05
CA ARG A 220 -15.28 11.29 3.80
C ARG A 220 -16.79 11.25 3.90
N HIS A 221 -17.41 10.22 3.33
CA HIS A 221 -18.86 10.09 3.29
C HIS A 221 -19.49 9.82 4.67
N GLU A 222 -18.78 9.10 5.56
CA GLU A 222 -19.24 8.83 6.92
C GLU A 222 -19.20 10.06 7.86
N ARG A 223 -18.51 11.13 7.47
CA ARG A 223 -18.32 12.35 8.30
C ARG A 223 -19.11 13.57 7.82
N GLY A 224 -19.84 13.48 6.74
CA GLY A 224 -20.70 14.53 6.20
C GLY A 224 -22.16 14.18 6.39
#